data_e227e7f683acb4238586950e5b15ef3e
#
_entry.id   e227e7f683acb4238586950e5b15ef3e
#
_cell.length_a   1.000
_cell.length_b   1.000
_cell.length_c   1.000
_cell.angle_alpha   90.00
_cell.angle_beta   90.00
_cell.angle_gamma   90.00
#
_symmetry.space_group_name_H-M   'P 1'
#
loop_
_entity.id
_entity.type
_entity.pdbx_description
1 polymer ?
#
loop_
_entity_poly.entity_id
_entity_poly.type
_entity_poly.pdbx_seq_one_letter_code
_entity_poly.pdbx_strand_id
1 'polypeptide(L)'
;MAKITKIALAGEGGQGVQSIAEILAEAANEEGKNALYIPNFGVEQRGGVSIAYVQISDGPIGAPKFQKADILIPLSPRAVRRTKLHAGRNTVYIYDNSLIQEGEVNDNIVGLQYTDVTPPNPTAGMPNPAEAPVGGQPDEDLPQDMIAGEPKTVSFTVPGPGVDPADIPAYVKRVIPIPANDIAKNELHPRVFNMIILGAVIAATEVLPLDTIKEALETKLGDKFKTNPELRDMNFKALERGYEIIKGSM
;
A
#
# COMPACT_ATOMS: atom_id res chain seq x y z
N MET A 1 -15.40 25.12 -7.18
CA MET A 1 -15.54 23.66 -7.01
C MET A 1 -14.95 23.30 -5.66
N ALA A 2 -15.61 22.45 -4.90
CA ALA A 2 -15.07 21.96 -3.63
C ALA A 2 -13.72 21.25 -3.87
N LYS A 3 -12.76 21.51 -3.00
CA LYS A 3 -11.44 20.87 -3.08
C LYS A 3 -11.57 19.40 -2.65
N ILE A 4 -11.13 18.47 -3.50
CA ILE A 4 -11.05 17.04 -3.17
C ILE A 4 -9.59 16.71 -2.87
N THR A 5 -9.30 16.22 -1.69
CA THR A 5 -7.98 15.69 -1.32
C THR A 5 -7.93 14.20 -1.63
N LYS A 6 -7.00 13.78 -2.48
CA LYS A 6 -6.84 12.42 -2.99
C LYS A 6 -5.59 11.78 -2.39
N ILE A 7 -5.78 10.73 -1.61
CA ILE A 7 -4.73 10.05 -0.86
C ILE A 7 -4.67 8.60 -1.35
N ALA A 8 -3.48 8.16 -1.75
CA ALA A 8 -3.22 6.76 -2.06
C ALA A 8 -2.17 6.22 -1.09
N LEU A 9 -2.56 5.18 -0.34
CA LEU A 9 -1.66 4.45 0.55
C LEU A 9 -1.44 3.06 -0.04
N ALA A 10 -0.22 2.58 -0.02
CA ALA A 10 0.10 1.26 -0.52
C ALA A 10 1.15 0.57 0.34
N GLY A 11 0.97 -0.72 0.57
CA GLY A 11 1.88 -1.49 1.39
C GLY A 11 1.57 -2.97 1.35
N GLU A 12 2.40 -3.74 2.01
CA GLU A 12 2.26 -5.18 2.10
C GLU A 12 1.39 -5.58 3.30
N GLY A 13 0.96 -6.85 3.33
CA GLY A 13 0.14 -7.37 4.40
C GLY A 13 0.77 -7.15 5.78
N GLY A 14 -0.02 -6.63 6.72
CA GLY A 14 0.44 -6.31 8.08
C GLY A 14 0.86 -4.85 8.32
N GLN A 15 1.09 -4.06 7.28
CA GLN A 15 1.48 -2.64 7.42
C GLN A 15 0.32 -1.69 7.75
N GLY A 16 -0.91 -2.19 7.84
CA GLY A 16 -2.07 -1.43 8.30
C GLY A 16 -2.61 -0.38 7.33
N VAL A 17 -2.29 -0.48 6.04
CA VAL A 17 -2.74 0.45 4.97
C VAL A 17 -4.25 0.66 5.00
N GLN A 18 -5.02 -0.43 5.07
CA GLN A 18 -6.47 -0.36 5.07
C GLN A 18 -7.00 0.29 6.36
N SER A 19 -6.40 -0.02 7.51
CA SER A 19 -6.79 0.57 8.80
C SER A 19 -6.57 2.09 8.83
N ILE A 20 -5.47 2.58 8.25
CA ILE A 20 -5.21 4.02 8.10
C ILE A 20 -6.34 4.66 7.27
N ALA A 21 -6.65 4.06 6.13
CA ALA A 21 -7.66 4.58 5.20
C ALA A 21 -9.06 4.62 5.81
N GLU A 22 -9.44 3.59 6.56
CA GLU A 22 -10.71 3.52 7.28
C GLU A 22 -10.81 4.62 8.34
N ILE A 23 -9.78 4.80 9.17
CA ILE A 23 -9.75 5.84 10.20
C ILE A 23 -9.88 7.24 9.57
N LEU A 24 -9.18 7.48 8.46
CA LEU A 24 -9.28 8.74 7.72
C LEU A 24 -10.70 9.01 7.21
N ALA A 25 -11.36 7.98 6.69
CA ALA A 25 -12.71 8.10 6.17
C ALA A 25 -13.74 8.32 7.30
N GLU A 26 -13.61 7.59 8.40
CA GLU A 26 -14.45 7.74 9.59
C GLU A 26 -14.31 9.15 10.18
N ALA A 27 -13.08 9.59 10.44
CA ALA A 27 -12.81 10.93 10.96
C ALA A 27 -13.33 12.05 10.04
N ALA A 28 -13.23 11.88 8.73
CA ALA A 28 -13.78 12.84 7.78
C ALA A 28 -15.32 12.93 7.87
N ASN A 29 -16.00 11.80 8.06
CA ASN A 29 -17.46 11.78 8.25
C ASN A 29 -17.86 12.45 9.57
N GLU A 30 -17.09 12.24 10.65
CA GLU A 30 -17.33 12.90 11.95
C GLU A 30 -17.20 14.42 11.85
N GLU A 31 -16.29 14.93 11.00
CA GLU A 31 -16.15 16.36 10.67
C GLU A 31 -17.22 16.87 9.68
N GLY A 32 -18.18 16.05 9.30
CA GLY A 32 -19.21 16.42 8.34
C GLY A 32 -18.72 16.57 6.89
N LYS A 33 -17.53 16.06 6.57
CA LYS A 33 -17.00 16.01 5.21
C LYS A 33 -17.48 14.77 4.46
N ASN A 34 -17.49 14.85 3.13
CA ASN A 34 -17.68 13.67 2.30
C ASN A 34 -16.38 12.89 2.22
N ALA A 35 -16.45 11.61 2.53
CA ALA A 35 -15.32 10.69 2.42
C ALA A 35 -15.66 9.49 1.56
N LEU A 36 -14.69 9.05 0.76
CA LEU A 36 -14.79 7.83 -0.03
C LEU A 36 -13.50 7.03 0.16
N TYR A 37 -13.64 5.82 0.67
CA TYR A 37 -12.58 4.85 0.81
C TYR A 37 -12.82 3.66 -0.09
N ILE A 38 -11.82 3.29 -0.89
CA ILE A 38 -11.87 2.12 -1.77
C ILE A 38 -10.63 1.26 -1.50
N PRO A 39 -10.83 0.07 -0.89
CA PRO A 39 -9.76 -0.90 -0.77
C PRO A 39 -9.48 -1.57 -2.12
N ASN A 40 -8.19 -1.81 -2.39
CA ASN A 40 -7.75 -2.61 -3.52
C ASN A 40 -6.74 -3.64 -3.00
N PHE A 41 -7.19 -4.88 -2.88
CA PHE A 41 -6.36 -6.00 -2.50
C PHE A 41 -5.72 -6.61 -3.73
N GLY A 42 -4.43 -6.97 -3.64
CA GLY A 42 -3.80 -7.79 -4.67
C GLY A 42 -4.46 -9.17 -4.74
N VAL A 43 -4.32 -9.84 -5.88
CA VAL A 43 -4.80 -11.22 -6.08
C VAL A 43 -4.06 -12.23 -5.20
N GLU A 44 -2.95 -11.84 -4.64
CA GLU A 44 -2.14 -12.65 -3.71
C GLU A 44 -2.83 -12.68 -2.33
N GLN A 45 -3.19 -13.85 -1.87
CA GLN A 45 -3.89 -14.01 -0.58
C GLN A 45 -3.01 -13.64 0.63
N ARG A 46 -1.69 -13.69 0.52
CA ARG A 46 -0.72 -13.28 1.55
C ARG A 46 0.50 -12.64 0.90
N GLY A 47 1.02 -11.57 1.52
CA GLY A 47 2.25 -10.91 1.07
C GLY A 47 2.11 -10.00 -0.16
N GLY A 48 0.90 -9.86 -0.72
CA GLY A 48 0.65 -8.96 -1.83
C GLY A 48 0.59 -7.49 -1.42
N VAL A 49 0.82 -6.61 -2.39
CA VAL A 49 0.64 -5.16 -2.19
C VAL A 49 -0.84 -4.84 -2.21
N SER A 50 -1.34 -4.30 -1.10
CA SER A 50 -2.66 -3.69 -1.03
C SER A 50 -2.57 -2.18 -1.20
N ILE A 51 -3.57 -1.60 -1.86
CA ILE A 51 -3.67 -0.15 -2.05
C ILE A 51 -5.00 0.32 -1.46
N ALA A 52 -4.96 1.42 -0.74
CA ALA A 52 -6.15 2.11 -0.26
C ALA A 52 -6.26 3.47 -0.93
N TYR A 53 -7.38 3.75 -1.54
CA TYR A 53 -7.70 5.04 -2.13
C TYR A 53 -8.67 5.77 -1.21
N VAL A 54 -8.29 6.95 -0.74
CA VAL A 54 -9.15 7.80 0.09
C VAL A 54 -9.34 9.14 -0.61
N GLN A 55 -10.59 9.60 -0.66
CA GLN A 55 -10.94 10.94 -1.12
C GLN A 55 -11.72 11.64 -0.01
N ILE A 56 -11.34 12.85 0.32
CA ILE A 56 -12.00 13.68 1.33
C ILE A 56 -12.33 15.04 0.70
N SER A 57 -13.56 15.52 0.89
CA SER A 57 -14.04 16.75 0.27
C SER A 57 -15.13 17.41 1.11
N ASP A 58 -15.19 18.75 1.06
CA ASP A 58 -16.31 19.53 1.62
C ASP A 58 -17.57 19.46 0.75
N GLY A 59 -17.47 18.89 -0.47
CA GLY A 59 -18.57 18.74 -1.41
C GLY A 59 -18.64 17.34 -2.01
N PRO A 60 -19.60 17.09 -2.91
CA PRO A 60 -19.81 15.77 -3.50
C PRO A 60 -18.56 15.24 -4.21
N ILE A 61 -18.28 13.95 -4.04
CA ILE A 61 -17.20 13.23 -4.72
C ILE A 61 -17.79 12.55 -5.96
N GLY A 62 -17.50 13.09 -7.14
CA GLY A 62 -18.13 12.64 -8.39
C GLY A 62 -17.52 11.40 -9.02
N ALA A 63 -16.31 10.99 -8.63
CA ALA A 63 -15.62 9.84 -9.21
C ALA A 63 -15.04 8.93 -8.13
N PRO A 64 -15.27 7.61 -8.19
CA PRO A 64 -14.83 6.68 -7.16
C PRO A 64 -13.32 6.46 -7.16
N LYS A 65 -12.65 6.63 -8.29
CA LYS A 65 -11.21 6.44 -8.44
C LYS A 65 -10.55 7.65 -9.07
N PHE A 66 -9.28 7.84 -8.76
CA PHE A 66 -8.44 8.88 -9.34
C PHE A 66 -7.17 8.26 -9.93
N GLN A 67 -6.61 8.91 -10.94
CA GLN A 67 -5.33 8.48 -11.54
C GLN A 67 -4.14 9.06 -10.79
N LYS A 68 -4.21 10.33 -10.40
CA LYS A 68 -3.13 11.04 -9.70
C LYS A 68 -3.57 11.39 -8.28
N ALA A 69 -2.71 11.06 -7.33
CA ALA A 69 -2.91 11.38 -5.92
C ALA A 69 -2.33 12.77 -5.59
N ASP A 70 -2.93 13.45 -4.64
CA ASP A 70 -2.33 14.63 -4.01
C ASP A 70 -1.26 14.19 -3.00
N ILE A 71 -1.54 13.09 -2.28
CA ILE A 71 -0.60 12.44 -1.37
C ILE A 71 -0.47 10.96 -1.76
N LEU A 72 0.76 10.51 -1.94
CA LEU A 72 1.09 9.11 -2.25
C LEU A 72 2.05 8.56 -1.20
N ILE A 73 1.66 7.44 -0.58
CA ILE A 73 2.39 6.85 0.55
C ILE A 73 2.63 5.37 0.27
N PRO A 74 3.71 5.00 -0.41
CA PRO A 74 4.17 3.62 -0.50
C PRO A 74 5.01 3.24 0.71
N LEU A 75 4.69 2.10 1.33
CA LEU A 75 5.31 1.60 2.55
C LEU A 75 6.26 0.41 2.30
N SER A 76 6.45 0.01 1.04
CA SER A 76 7.41 -1.03 0.66
C SER A 76 7.97 -0.79 -0.74
N PRO A 77 9.12 -1.39 -1.09
CA PRO A 77 9.69 -1.28 -2.45
C PRO A 77 8.72 -1.73 -3.54
N ARG A 78 7.95 -2.80 -3.30
CA ARG A 78 6.92 -3.27 -4.25
C ARG A 78 5.77 -2.27 -4.38
N ALA A 79 5.38 -1.63 -3.28
CA ALA A 79 4.36 -0.60 -3.28
C ALA A 79 4.80 0.62 -4.10
N VAL A 80 6.08 1.03 -4.02
CA VAL A 80 6.65 2.11 -4.86
C VAL A 80 6.44 1.81 -6.34
N ARG A 81 6.85 0.63 -6.79
CA ARG A 81 6.71 0.25 -8.21
C ARG A 81 5.25 0.20 -8.66
N ARG A 82 4.37 -0.41 -7.85
CA ARG A 82 2.94 -0.55 -8.18
C ARG A 82 2.19 0.78 -8.20
N THR A 83 2.61 1.75 -7.42
CA THR A 83 1.90 3.04 -7.31
C THR A 83 2.53 4.17 -8.12
N LYS A 84 3.59 3.91 -8.87
CA LYS A 84 4.28 4.91 -9.71
C LYS A 84 3.32 5.67 -10.63
N LEU A 85 2.31 5.00 -11.16
CA LEU A 85 1.29 5.61 -12.02
C LEU A 85 0.42 6.64 -11.29
N HIS A 86 0.31 6.59 -9.95
CA HIS A 86 -0.48 7.52 -9.14
C HIS A 86 0.30 8.80 -8.77
N ALA A 87 1.61 8.83 -8.99
CA ALA A 87 2.41 10.03 -8.82
C ALA A 87 2.11 11.05 -9.93
N GLY A 88 1.99 12.30 -9.56
CA GLY A 88 1.78 13.44 -10.45
C GLY A 88 2.64 14.62 -10.05
N ARG A 89 2.68 15.68 -10.87
CA ARG A 89 3.50 16.89 -10.60
C ARG A 89 3.12 17.61 -9.31
N ASN A 90 1.88 17.45 -8.85
CA ASN A 90 1.38 18.05 -7.62
C ASN A 90 1.40 17.09 -6.44
N THR A 91 1.86 15.85 -6.62
CA THR A 91 1.87 14.83 -5.57
C THR A 91 2.94 15.13 -4.53
N VAL A 92 2.58 15.10 -3.26
CA VAL A 92 3.50 14.95 -2.14
C VAL A 92 3.72 13.45 -1.92
N TYR A 93 4.96 13.03 -1.98
CA TYR A 93 5.37 11.64 -1.90
C TYR A 93 6.01 11.37 -0.54
N ILE A 94 5.37 10.54 0.28
CA ILE A 94 5.84 10.19 1.62
C ILE A 94 6.22 8.71 1.61
N TYR A 95 7.40 8.35 2.03
CA TYR A 95 7.83 6.96 2.07
C TYR A 95 8.63 6.63 3.32
N ASP A 96 8.59 5.37 3.73
CA ASP A 96 9.40 4.90 4.84
C ASP A 96 10.80 4.53 4.37
N ASN A 97 11.78 5.37 4.72
CA ASN A 97 13.17 5.14 4.34
C ASN A 97 13.86 4.08 5.19
N SER A 98 13.25 3.60 6.28
CA SER A 98 13.80 2.51 7.08
C SER A 98 13.39 1.11 6.56
N LEU A 99 12.31 1.01 5.79
CA LEU A 99 11.91 -0.23 5.09
C LEU A 99 12.60 -0.40 3.74
N ILE A 100 13.34 0.59 3.32
CA ILE A 100 13.94 0.73 2.00
C ILE A 100 15.47 0.60 2.10
N GLN A 101 15.97 -0.05 3.13
CA GLN A 101 17.39 -0.32 3.28
C GLN A 101 17.84 -1.50 2.41
N GLU A 102 19.12 -1.43 1.97
CA GLU A 102 19.83 -2.51 1.29
C GLU A 102 19.71 -3.81 2.10
N GLY A 103 18.92 -4.72 1.61
CA GLY A 103 18.71 -6.02 2.23
C GLY A 103 18.05 -6.96 1.24
N GLU A 104 18.56 -8.17 1.16
CA GLU A 104 17.99 -9.24 0.37
C GLU A 104 16.52 -9.44 0.74
N VAL A 105 15.63 -9.04 -0.14
CA VAL A 105 14.24 -9.46 -0.07
C VAL A 105 14.18 -10.88 -0.63
N ASN A 106 14.26 -11.85 0.23
CA ASN A 106 13.93 -13.23 -0.12
C ASN A 106 12.43 -13.32 -0.37
N ASP A 107 12.02 -13.06 -1.59
CA ASP A 107 10.67 -13.28 -2.06
C ASP A 107 10.47 -14.77 -2.35
N ASN A 108 10.17 -15.55 -1.32
CA ASN A 108 9.61 -16.89 -1.49
C ASN A 108 8.16 -16.77 -1.93
N ILE A 109 7.94 -16.34 -3.17
CA ILE A 109 6.60 -16.23 -3.72
C ILE A 109 6.31 -17.47 -4.56
N VAL A 110 5.46 -18.32 -4.04
CA VAL A 110 4.78 -19.35 -4.80
C VAL A 110 3.64 -18.65 -5.57
N GLY A 111 3.90 -18.28 -6.83
CA GLY A 111 2.91 -17.67 -7.69
C GLY A 111 3.55 -16.91 -8.86
N LEU A 112 2.93 -16.97 -10.02
CA LEU A 112 3.29 -16.19 -11.20
C LEU A 112 3.18 -14.69 -10.90
N GLN A 113 4.31 -14.01 -10.70
CA GLN A 113 4.34 -12.57 -10.73
C GLN A 113 4.40 -12.09 -12.18
N TYR A 114 3.45 -11.27 -12.55
CA TYR A 114 3.55 -10.46 -13.76
C TYR A 114 4.56 -9.32 -13.47
N THR A 115 5.83 -9.62 -13.59
CA THR A 115 6.82 -8.60 -13.88
C THR A 115 6.80 -8.37 -15.38
N ASP A 116 7.07 -7.16 -15.85
CA ASP A 116 7.06 -6.63 -17.23
C ASP A 116 7.48 -7.57 -18.40
N VAL A 117 7.22 -8.83 -18.25
CA VAL A 117 7.32 -9.81 -19.33
C VAL A 117 5.98 -9.72 -20.05
N THR A 118 5.99 -9.21 -21.25
CA THR A 118 4.89 -9.43 -22.22
C THR A 118 4.57 -10.92 -22.12
N PRO A 119 3.36 -11.31 -21.69
CA PRO A 119 3.05 -12.73 -21.56
C PRO A 119 3.32 -13.35 -22.93
N PRO A 120 4.00 -14.51 -23.00
CA PRO A 120 4.15 -15.20 -24.26
C PRO A 120 2.73 -15.33 -24.82
N ASN A 121 2.56 -14.95 -26.08
CA ASN A 121 1.26 -15.04 -26.75
C ASN A 121 0.67 -16.43 -26.42
N PRO A 122 -0.44 -16.52 -25.65
CA PRO A 122 -0.95 -17.80 -25.19
C PRO A 122 -1.36 -18.73 -26.34
N THR A 123 -1.41 -18.19 -27.57
CA THR A 123 -1.67 -18.95 -28.80
C THR A 123 -0.41 -19.23 -29.61
N ALA A 124 0.76 -18.77 -29.18
CA ALA A 124 2.00 -19.07 -29.89
C ALA A 124 2.37 -20.55 -29.67
N GLY A 125 2.11 -21.38 -30.65
CA GLY A 125 2.39 -22.82 -30.61
C GLY A 125 1.18 -23.70 -30.30
N MET A 126 0.00 -23.15 -30.07
CA MET A 126 -1.22 -23.96 -30.11
C MET A 126 -1.69 -24.22 -31.54
N PRO A 127 -2.04 -25.48 -31.88
CA PRO A 127 -2.69 -25.76 -33.16
C PRO A 127 -3.99 -24.96 -33.23
N ASN A 128 -4.28 -24.48 -34.43
CA ASN A 128 -5.53 -23.76 -34.71
C ASN A 128 -6.72 -24.59 -34.19
N PRO A 129 -7.64 -24.03 -33.37
CA PRO A 129 -8.79 -24.76 -32.86
C PRO A 129 -9.68 -25.38 -33.95
N ALA A 130 -9.59 -24.89 -35.18
CA ALA A 130 -10.28 -25.46 -36.33
C ALA A 130 -9.64 -26.74 -36.87
N GLU A 131 -8.43 -27.07 -36.45
CA GLU A 131 -7.67 -28.26 -36.89
C GLU A 131 -7.58 -29.34 -35.79
N ALA A 132 -8.17 -29.09 -34.63
CA ALA A 132 -8.19 -30.07 -33.55
C ALA A 132 -9.12 -31.25 -33.91
N PRO A 133 -8.66 -32.50 -33.86
CA PRO A 133 -9.52 -33.64 -34.15
C PRO A 133 -10.64 -33.73 -33.11
N VAL A 134 -11.87 -33.75 -33.56
CA VAL A 134 -13.05 -33.92 -32.72
C VAL A 134 -13.09 -35.39 -32.29
N GLY A 135 -12.78 -35.70 -31.04
CA GLY A 135 -13.05 -37.00 -30.44
C GLY A 135 -11.83 -37.93 -30.26
N GLY A 136 -10.70 -37.41 -29.81
CA GLY A 136 -9.61 -38.24 -29.31
C GLY A 136 -9.79 -38.57 -27.81
N GLN A 137 -9.60 -39.84 -27.41
CA GLN A 137 -9.37 -40.22 -26.01
C GLN A 137 -8.12 -39.50 -25.49
N PRO A 138 -8.01 -39.23 -24.20
CA PRO A 138 -6.81 -38.60 -23.64
C PRO A 138 -5.59 -39.45 -24.03
N ASP A 139 -4.63 -38.84 -24.72
CA ASP A 139 -3.37 -39.50 -25.07
C ASP A 139 -2.64 -39.91 -23.81
N GLU A 140 -2.39 -41.21 -23.70
CA GLU A 140 -1.57 -41.81 -22.66
C GLU A 140 -0.06 -41.46 -22.81
N ASP A 141 0.31 -40.67 -23.78
CA ASP A 141 1.69 -40.32 -24.12
C ASP A 141 2.09 -38.88 -23.77
N LEU A 142 1.46 -38.28 -22.78
CA LEU A 142 2.03 -37.05 -22.19
C LEU A 142 3.31 -37.42 -21.44
N PRO A 143 4.45 -36.76 -21.72
CA PRO A 143 5.70 -37.03 -21.01
C PRO A 143 5.46 -36.89 -19.51
N GLN A 144 5.86 -37.92 -18.75
CA GLN A 144 5.66 -37.97 -17.28
C GLN A 144 6.38 -36.86 -16.52
N ASP A 145 7.32 -36.18 -17.14
CA ASP A 145 7.98 -34.97 -16.64
C ASP A 145 7.10 -33.71 -16.62
N MET A 146 5.96 -33.73 -17.31
CA MET A 146 4.96 -32.65 -17.21
C MET A 146 3.95 -32.82 -16.07
N ILE A 147 3.82 -34.03 -15.49
CA ILE A 147 2.78 -34.33 -14.49
C ILE A 147 3.35 -34.42 -13.06
N ALA A 148 4.65 -34.59 -12.89
CA ALA A 148 5.30 -34.82 -11.59
C ALA A 148 6.43 -33.83 -11.30
N GLY A 149 6.31 -32.61 -11.75
CA GLY A 149 7.22 -31.57 -11.30
C GLY A 149 6.81 -31.09 -9.90
N GLU A 150 7.58 -31.43 -8.86
CA GLU A 150 7.56 -30.64 -7.64
C GLU A 150 7.62 -29.16 -8.03
N PRO A 151 6.83 -28.27 -7.38
CA PRO A 151 6.88 -26.86 -7.71
C PRO A 151 8.34 -26.40 -7.59
N LYS A 152 8.98 -26.15 -8.74
CA LYS A 152 10.33 -25.61 -8.74
C LYS A 152 10.25 -24.27 -8.06
N THR A 153 10.77 -24.19 -6.85
CA THR A 153 10.97 -22.93 -6.16
C THR A 153 12.01 -22.16 -6.97
N VAL A 154 11.54 -21.29 -7.84
CA VAL A 154 12.42 -20.37 -8.54
C VAL A 154 12.68 -19.22 -7.56
N SER A 155 13.78 -19.31 -6.84
CA SER A 155 14.26 -18.19 -6.03
C SER A 155 14.81 -17.13 -6.99
N PHE A 156 14.03 -16.08 -7.20
CA PHE A 156 14.57 -14.89 -7.81
C PHE A 156 15.24 -14.08 -6.71
N THR A 157 16.57 -14.16 -6.64
CA THR A 157 17.34 -13.13 -5.94
C THR A 157 17.25 -11.88 -6.80
N VAL A 158 16.33 -10.98 -6.47
CA VAL A 158 16.40 -9.63 -7.04
C VAL A 158 17.47 -8.91 -6.22
N PRO A 159 18.64 -8.63 -6.79
CA PRO A 159 19.59 -7.74 -6.14
C PRO A 159 18.92 -6.38 -6.17
N GLY A 160 18.42 -5.95 -5.03
CA GLY A 160 17.78 -4.67 -4.96
C GLY A 160 18.22 -3.98 -3.69
N PRO A 161 19.01 -2.93 -3.80
CA PRO A 161 18.96 -1.89 -2.80
C PRO A 161 17.51 -1.49 -2.65
N GLY A 162 17.16 -0.98 -1.50
CA GLY A 162 15.90 -0.30 -1.28
C GLY A 162 15.46 0.51 -2.49
N VAL A 163 14.34 1.16 -2.43
CA VAL A 163 13.86 1.92 -3.60
C VAL A 163 15.02 2.67 -4.22
N ASP A 164 15.37 2.30 -5.45
CA ASP A 164 16.28 3.11 -6.24
C ASP A 164 15.69 4.54 -6.24
N PRO A 165 16.45 5.57 -5.87
CA PRO A 165 16.00 6.95 -6.01
C PRO A 165 15.39 7.23 -7.39
N ALA A 166 15.82 6.50 -8.42
CA ALA A 166 15.23 6.53 -9.76
C ALA A 166 13.79 5.97 -9.83
N ASP A 167 13.36 5.14 -8.89
CA ASP A 167 11.98 4.65 -8.81
C ASP A 167 11.02 5.68 -8.22
N ILE A 168 11.54 6.66 -7.46
CA ILE A 168 10.75 7.80 -6.99
C ILE A 168 10.66 8.80 -8.14
N PRO A 169 9.47 9.13 -8.62
CA PRO A 169 9.35 10.03 -9.76
C PRO A 169 9.93 11.43 -9.45
N ALA A 170 10.96 11.82 -10.16
CA ALA A 170 11.64 13.12 -9.98
C ALA A 170 10.72 14.35 -10.22
N TYR A 171 9.56 14.15 -10.84
CA TYR A 171 8.61 15.21 -11.17
C TYR A 171 7.55 15.48 -10.11
N VAL A 172 7.56 14.77 -8.98
CA VAL A 172 6.60 15.02 -7.88
C VAL A 172 6.90 16.34 -7.19
N LYS A 173 5.88 16.93 -6.60
CA LYS A 173 5.97 18.25 -5.94
C LYS A 173 6.98 18.24 -4.80
N ARG A 174 6.98 17.15 -4.01
CA ARG A 174 7.84 17.00 -2.83
C ARG A 174 7.99 15.53 -2.48
N VAL A 175 9.18 15.16 -2.03
CA VAL A 175 9.49 13.83 -1.48
C VAL A 175 9.83 14.01 -0.01
N ILE A 176 9.20 13.23 0.87
CA ILE A 176 9.40 13.28 2.32
C ILE A 176 9.72 11.87 2.81
N PRO A 177 10.98 11.58 3.14
CA PRO A 177 11.35 10.33 3.79
C PRO A 177 10.97 10.36 5.27
N ILE A 178 10.43 9.27 5.80
CA ILE A 178 10.13 9.10 7.22
C ILE A 178 10.71 7.76 7.70
N PRO A 179 11.48 7.72 8.79
CA PRO A 179 11.97 6.46 9.35
C PRO A 179 10.91 5.82 10.27
N ALA A 180 9.68 5.63 9.76
CA ALA A 180 8.54 5.27 10.59
C ALA A 180 8.67 3.89 11.25
N ASN A 181 9.22 2.90 10.53
CA ASN A 181 9.44 1.57 11.09
C ASN A 181 10.55 1.56 12.15
N ASP A 182 11.62 2.34 11.96
CA ASP A 182 12.68 2.47 12.96
C ASP A 182 12.18 3.17 14.22
N ILE A 183 11.39 4.23 14.08
CA ILE A 183 10.75 4.90 15.21
C ILE A 183 9.83 3.93 15.96
N ALA A 184 8.99 3.19 15.22
CA ALA A 184 8.12 2.21 15.84
C ALA A 184 8.91 1.16 16.65
N LYS A 185 10.02 0.64 16.09
CA LYS A 185 10.82 -0.40 16.73
C LYS A 185 11.65 0.10 17.91
N ASN A 186 12.25 1.28 17.78
CA ASN A 186 13.27 1.77 18.72
C ASN A 186 12.70 2.69 19.79
N GLU A 187 11.68 3.49 19.47
CA GLU A 187 11.13 4.50 20.38
C GLU A 187 9.79 4.07 21.00
N LEU A 188 8.99 3.23 20.30
CA LEU A 188 7.64 2.90 20.68
C LEU A 188 7.39 1.37 20.69
N HIS A 189 6.54 0.90 19.76
CA HIS A 189 6.25 -0.51 19.57
C HIS A 189 5.98 -0.80 18.09
N PRO A 190 6.47 -1.92 17.51
CA PRO A 190 6.29 -2.23 16.08
C PRO A 190 4.82 -2.23 15.59
N ARG A 191 3.88 -2.52 16.48
CA ARG A 191 2.44 -2.56 16.14
C ARG A 191 1.81 -1.19 15.88
N VAL A 192 2.47 -0.09 16.29
CA VAL A 192 1.94 1.28 16.10
C VAL A 192 2.54 2.00 14.90
N PHE A 193 3.30 1.30 14.06
CA PHE A 193 3.86 1.82 12.81
C PHE A 193 2.83 2.56 11.96
N ASN A 194 1.66 1.98 11.78
CA ASN A 194 0.57 2.57 10.99
C ASN A 194 0.05 3.90 11.58
N MET A 195 0.16 4.11 12.90
CA MET A 195 -0.23 5.37 13.53
C MET A 195 0.77 6.49 13.24
N ILE A 196 2.06 6.17 13.16
CA ILE A 196 3.09 7.14 12.72
C ILE A 196 2.78 7.58 11.29
N ILE A 197 2.47 6.66 10.41
CA ILE A 197 2.08 6.96 9.02
C ILE A 197 0.80 7.82 8.98
N LEU A 198 -0.21 7.48 9.78
CA LEU A 198 -1.45 8.26 9.86
C LEU A 198 -1.17 9.71 10.29
N GLY A 199 -0.35 9.91 11.32
CA GLY A 199 0.07 11.23 11.76
C GLY A 199 0.76 12.03 10.66
N ALA A 200 1.65 11.38 9.93
CA ALA A 200 2.34 11.98 8.79
C ALA A 200 1.37 12.40 7.67
N VAL A 201 0.37 11.57 7.35
CA VAL A 201 -0.67 11.89 6.38
C VAL A 201 -1.44 13.13 6.79
N ILE A 202 -1.87 13.21 8.03
CA ILE A 202 -2.63 14.36 8.55
C ILE A 202 -1.80 15.64 8.49
N ALA A 203 -0.54 15.59 8.90
CA ALA A 203 0.35 16.75 8.83
C ALA A 203 0.59 17.22 7.39
N ALA A 204 0.74 16.28 6.45
CA ALA A 204 1.00 16.60 5.04
C ALA A 204 -0.23 17.10 4.29
N THR A 205 -1.43 16.67 4.67
CA THR A 205 -2.68 17.03 4.00
C THR A 205 -3.37 18.22 4.62
N GLU A 206 -3.29 18.36 5.94
CA GLU A 206 -4.08 19.29 6.77
C GLU A 206 -5.60 19.18 6.48
N VAL A 207 -6.04 18.01 6.00
CA VAL A 207 -7.44 17.79 5.57
C VAL A 207 -8.38 17.62 6.75
N LEU A 208 -7.86 17.18 7.88
CA LEU A 208 -8.56 16.97 9.15
C LEU A 208 -7.70 17.46 10.33
N PRO A 209 -8.32 17.96 11.42
CA PRO A 209 -7.62 18.20 12.67
C PRO A 209 -7.03 16.92 13.27
N LEU A 210 -5.90 17.03 13.96
CA LEU A 210 -5.30 15.88 14.63
C LEU A 210 -6.20 15.31 15.75
N ASP A 211 -6.93 16.20 16.43
CA ASP A 211 -7.83 15.82 17.52
C ASP A 211 -9.01 14.99 17.02
N THR A 212 -9.56 15.29 15.85
CA THR A 212 -10.60 14.47 15.22
C THR A 212 -10.12 13.06 14.91
N ILE A 213 -8.85 12.91 14.51
CA ILE A 213 -8.25 11.57 14.32
C ILE A 213 -8.13 10.83 15.66
N LYS A 214 -7.81 11.52 16.75
CA LYS A 214 -7.79 10.91 18.09
C LYS A 214 -9.18 10.44 18.52
N GLU A 215 -10.21 11.24 18.26
CA GLU A 215 -11.60 10.88 18.54
C GLU A 215 -12.05 9.67 17.71
N ALA A 216 -11.75 9.64 16.43
CA ALA A 216 -12.04 8.50 15.56
C ALA A 216 -11.30 7.22 16.02
N LEU A 217 -10.06 7.35 16.52
CA LEU A 217 -9.33 6.24 17.13
C LEU A 217 -9.99 5.74 18.42
N GLU A 218 -10.50 6.65 19.27
CA GLU A 218 -11.27 6.28 20.47
C GLU A 218 -12.55 5.57 20.11
N THR A 219 -13.26 6.04 19.09
CA THR A 219 -14.48 5.39 18.60
C THR A 219 -14.18 3.98 18.08
N LYS A 220 -13.15 3.82 17.26
CA LYS A 220 -12.80 2.55 16.60
C LYS A 220 -12.14 1.54 17.51
N LEU A 221 -11.27 1.97 18.41
CA LEU A 221 -10.45 1.11 19.25
C LEU A 221 -10.82 1.19 20.74
N GLY A 222 -11.85 1.94 21.10
CA GLY A 222 -12.21 2.24 22.49
C GLY A 222 -12.34 1.02 23.39
N ASP A 223 -12.94 -0.06 22.92
CA ASP A 223 -13.06 -1.29 23.72
C ASP A 223 -11.70 -1.96 23.98
N LYS A 224 -10.77 -1.87 23.01
CA LYS A 224 -9.38 -2.33 23.20
C LYS A 224 -8.61 -1.42 24.14
N PHE A 225 -8.86 -0.13 24.09
CA PHE A 225 -8.25 0.87 24.95
C PHE A 225 -8.71 0.77 26.40
N LYS A 226 -10.00 0.45 26.62
CA LYS A 226 -10.53 0.14 27.96
C LYS A 226 -9.87 -1.10 28.58
N THR A 227 -9.62 -2.11 27.74
CA THR A 227 -8.97 -3.35 28.20
C THR A 227 -7.45 -3.17 28.38
N ASN A 228 -6.82 -2.32 27.57
CA ASN A 228 -5.39 -2.04 27.62
C ASN A 228 -5.12 -0.53 27.44
N PRO A 229 -5.10 0.27 28.52
CA PRO A 229 -4.84 1.70 28.45
C PRO A 229 -3.47 2.08 27.88
N GLU A 230 -2.45 1.24 28.06
CA GLU A 230 -1.11 1.47 27.51
C GLU A 230 -1.15 1.46 25.96
N LEU A 231 -2.02 0.64 25.39
CA LEU A 231 -2.21 0.60 23.94
C LEU A 231 -2.73 1.95 23.41
N ARG A 232 -3.62 2.61 24.14
CA ARG A 232 -4.13 3.93 23.80
C ARG A 232 -2.99 4.95 23.75
N ASP A 233 -2.21 5.03 24.82
CA ASP A 233 -1.10 5.98 24.95
C ASP A 233 -0.04 5.76 23.87
N MET A 234 0.27 4.51 23.56
CA MET A 234 1.21 4.16 22.49
C MET A 234 0.69 4.62 21.11
N ASN A 235 -0.59 4.40 20.80
CA ASN A 235 -1.17 4.81 19.52
C ASN A 235 -1.18 6.33 19.38
N PHE A 236 -1.52 7.07 20.45
CA PHE A 236 -1.54 8.52 20.41
C PHE A 236 -0.15 9.11 20.28
N LYS A 237 0.82 8.61 21.04
CA LYS A 237 2.24 9.02 20.91
C LYS A 237 2.77 8.76 19.49
N ALA A 238 2.43 7.62 18.90
CA ALA A 238 2.84 7.28 17.55
C ALA A 238 2.22 8.23 16.51
N LEU A 239 0.94 8.55 16.66
CA LEU A 239 0.22 9.51 15.82
C LEU A 239 0.87 10.90 15.89
N GLU A 240 1.09 11.41 17.11
CA GLU A 240 1.73 12.70 17.36
C GLU A 240 3.15 12.73 16.80
N ARG A 241 3.92 11.66 17.01
CA ARG A 241 5.30 11.57 16.51
C ARG A 241 5.35 11.66 14.98
N GLY A 242 4.46 10.95 14.28
CA GLY A 242 4.35 11.03 12.82
C GLY A 242 3.95 12.43 12.34
N TYR A 243 3.05 13.08 13.05
CA TYR A 243 2.62 14.45 12.76
C TYR A 243 3.77 15.46 12.90
N GLU A 244 4.53 15.38 13.99
CA GLU A 244 5.64 16.29 14.28
C GLU A 244 6.77 16.18 13.27
N ILE A 245 7.12 14.97 12.82
CA ILE A 245 8.16 14.74 11.81
C ILE A 245 7.87 15.52 10.53
N ILE A 246 6.63 15.48 10.08
CA ILE A 246 6.24 16.18 8.86
C ILE A 246 6.20 17.70 9.09
N LYS A 247 5.65 18.15 10.21
CA LYS A 247 5.60 19.59 10.54
C LYS A 247 6.99 20.19 10.70
N GLY A 248 7.93 19.45 11.30
CA GLY A 248 9.33 19.87 11.40
C GLY A 248 10.09 19.86 10.06
N SER A 249 9.54 19.17 9.05
CA SER A 249 10.12 19.07 7.71
C SER A 249 9.51 20.08 6.71
N MET A 250 8.45 20.74 7.09
CA MET A 250 7.74 21.75 6.27
C MET A 250 8.33 23.13 6.46
#